data_aac24f28c719a3131fe996828455e384
#
_entry.id   aac24f28c719a3131fe996828455e384
#
_cell.length_a   1.000
_cell.length_b   1.000
_cell.length_c   1.000
_cell.angle_alpha   90.00
_cell.angle_beta   90.00
_cell.angle_gamma   90.00
#
_symmetry.space_group_name_H-M   'P 1'
#
loop_
_entity.id
_entity.type
_entity.pdbx_description
1 polymer ?
#
loop_
_entity_poly.entity_id
_entity_poly.type
_entity_poly.pdbx_seq_one_letter_code
_entity_poly.pdbx_strand_id
1 'polypeptide(L)'
;MSQQGPGGTAQPTTARYEQQLSRSLTLRGNVLITLSSVTPASSVFIIIPAVLVAVGGASFVAFVAAAVVGVFMAYCYAELSSAFPLAGGEYSFAARVLGKGTGFALFLMNALSLVLIIGVIALGTGEYLSAAWSGGNSKWVGVGVIVFSAVVAVLNIRTNAWVTGTFLVLEMAALVVLTLLGFLNVSRPVTTLFQPQTVGTGGVLVSVGWGLVAAQMAIAIFAYNGYGAAVYFAEETRNAARGIAKVIMWSLAITVAAELIPTTAVLLGAPDLTKLLSDPAPMQYFVTARGGATLNTIVSLAIALAIINAVVAITLQAGRTVYGSARDRAYPDPISNALSWVHPTLKTPLPATLLVGAAAAIVASVVPLNTLITATGATLVVLYVMVALSAIVGRRNGTTAHAHYKMPAWPLAPVAVIATLAYVTYQLWQGNKWQVIIAVGALAVGYAYYYAYLYPQRAHRWTMPAAPHDEHALEDAGAVLMGPILEIHAPGVDDEVQA
;
A
#
# COMPACT_ATOMS: atom_id res chain seq x y z
N MET A 1 65.94 -9.63 -16.26
CA MET A 1 65.00 -10.80 -16.24
C MET A 1 63.98 -10.54 -15.15
N SER A 2 62.87 -10.02 -15.51
CA SER A 2 61.74 -9.66 -14.64
C SER A 2 60.75 -10.82 -14.69
N GLN A 3 60.47 -11.42 -13.52
CA GLN A 3 59.39 -12.40 -13.39
C GLN A 3 58.09 -11.69 -13.08
N GLN A 4 57.15 -11.83 -14.01
CA GLN A 4 55.76 -11.53 -13.79
C GLN A 4 55.13 -12.69 -12.97
N GLY A 5 54.50 -12.36 -11.82
CA GLY A 5 53.71 -13.28 -11.03
C GLY A 5 52.29 -13.45 -11.62
N PRO A 6 51.62 -14.59 -11.40
CA PRO A 6 50.34 -14.94 -12.07
C PRO A 6 49.16 -14.18 -11.51
N GLY A 7 48.26 -13.90 -12.44
CA GLY A 7 47.04 -13.13 -12.28
C GLY A 7 46.15 -13.46 -11.08
N GLY A 8 45.84 -12.44 -10.34
CA GLY A 8 44.76 -12.45 -9.37
C GLY A 8 43.40 -12.56 -10.11
N THR A 9 42.70 -13.63 -9.86
CA THR A 9 41.31 -13.78 -10.24
C THR A 9 40.50 -12.66 -9.55
N ALA A 10 40.02 -11.70 -10.33
CA ALA A 10 39.09 -10.71 -9.85
C ALA A 10 37.85 -11.43 -9.30
N GLN A 11 37.68 -11.45 -7.99
CA GLN A 11 36.42 -11.84 -7.37
C GLN A 11 35.34 -10.89 -7.86
N PRO A 12 34.14 -11.40 -8.22
CA PRO A 12 33.03 -10.54 -8.57
C PRO A 12 32.71 -9.67 -7.36
N THR A 13 32.94 -8.37 -7.47
CA THR A 13 32.49 -7.37 -6.50
C THR A 13 30.98 -7.49 -6.42
N THR A 14 30.48 -8.17 -5.38
CA THR A 14 29.06 -8.07 -4.99
C THR A 14 28.77 -6.59 -4.80
N ALA A 15 27.87 -6.05 -5.59
CA ALA A 15 27.46 -4.65 -5.52
C ALA A 15 27.00 -4.37 -4.06
N ARG A 16 27.85 -3.65 -3.33
CA ARG A 16 27.59 -3.29 -1.94
C ARG A 16 26.36 -2.41 -1.90
N TYR A 17 25.40 -2.72 -1.04
CA TYR A 17 24.22 -1.87 -0.82
C TYR A 17 24.69 -0.57 -0.16
N GLU A 18 24.78 0.50 -0.94
CA GLU A 18 24.98 1.84 -0.38
C GLU A 18 23.64 2.39 0.07
N GLN A 19 23.45 2.47 1.38
CA GLN A 19 22.28 3.10 1.97
C GLN A 19 22.28 4.60 1.67
N GLN A 20 21.50 5.02 0.67
CA GLN A 20 21.40 6.43 0.26
C GLN A 20 20.36 7.23 1.07
N LEU A 21 19.51 6.56 1.84
CA LEU A 21 18.43 7.17 2.61
C LEU A 21 18.85 7.36 4.08
N SER A 22 18.62 8.56 4.64
CA SER A 22 18.96 8.86 6.03
C SER A 22 17.97 8.19 6.99
N ARG A 23 18.44 7.46 8.00
CA ARG A 23 17.63 6.87 9.08
C ARG A 23 17.14 7.94 10.06
N SER A 24 16.29 8.84 9.61
CA SER A 24 15.79 9.97 10.40
C SER A 24 14.39 9.72 11.00
N LEU A 25 13.63 8.75 10.46
CA LEU A 25 12.24 8.52 10.80
C LEU A 25 12.11 7.72 12.12
N THR A 26 11.33 8.24 13.05
CA THR A 26 10.94 7.51 14.27
C THR A 26 9.82 6.52 13.98
N LEU A 27 9.59 5.52 14.85
CA LEU A 27 8.46 4.59 14.71
C LEU A 27 7.12 5.32 14.69
N ARG A 28 6.94 6.35 15.53
CA ARG A 28 5.72 7.18 15.53
C ARG A 28 5.57 7.95 14.21
N GLY A 29 6.66 8.51 13.70
CA GLY A 29 6.68 9.17 12.40
C GLY A 29 6.29 8.23 11.26
N ASN A 30 6.76 6.97 11.28
CA ASN A 30 6.36 5.96 10.30
C ASN A 30 4.86 5.64 10.40
N VAL A 31 4.29 5.50 11.61
CA VAL A 31 2.83 5.31 11.78
C VAL A 31 2.05 6.47 11.16
N LEU A 32 2.46 7.72 11.40
CA LEU A 32 1.78 8.90 10.84
C LEU A 32 1.84 8.93 9.31
N ILE A 33 3.01 8.68 8.73
CA ILE A 33 3.18 8.61 7.27
C ILE A 33 2.37 7.45 6.67
N THR A 34 2.37 6.29 7.33
CA THR A 34 1.57 5.14 6.92
C THR A 34 0.08 5.44 6.94
N LEU A 35 -0.44 6.06 8.00
CA LEU A 35 -1.85 6.47 8.09
C LEU A 35 -2.22 7.52 7.03
N SER A 36 -1.30 8.44 6.72
CA SER A 36 -1.50 9.38 5.63
C SER A 36 -1.53 8.72 4.25
N SER A 37 -0.87 7.55 4.09
CA SER A 37 -0.93 6.74 2.86
C SER A 37 -2.19 5.88 2.78
N VAL A 38 -2.74 5.45 3.92
CA VAL A 38 -4.03 4.74 4.02
C VAL A 38 -5.18 5.67 3.65
N THR A 39 -5.15 6.91 4.13
CA THR A 39 -6.21 7.92 3.96
C THR A 39 -7.60 7.40 4.34
N PRO A 40 -7.86 7.14 5.64
CA PRO A 40 -9.10 6.49 6.08
C PRO A 40 -10.37 7.24 5.68
N ALA A 41 -10.33 8.58 5.60
CA ALA A 41 -11.49 9.33 5.11
C ALA A 41 -11.77 9.07 3.63
N SER A 42 -10.75 8.93 2.79
CA SER A 42 -10.95 8.54 1.39
C SER A 42 -11.62 7.17 1.29
N SER A 43 -11.22 6.21 2.12
CA SER A 43 -11.88 4.90 2.18
C SER A 43 -13.35 5.03 2.56
N VAL A 44 -13.66 5.75 3.66
CA VAL A 44 -15.03 5.89 4.17
C VAL A 44 -15.94 6.61 3.18
N PHE A 45 -15.42 7.63 2.50
CA PHE A 45 -16.25 8.47 1.63
C PHE A 45 -16.28 7.99 0.16
N ILE A 46 -15.28 7.24 -0.32
CA ILE A 46 -15.20 6.84 -1.75
C ILE A 46 -15.36 5.32 -1.91
N ILE A 47 -14.70 4.51 -1.09
CA ILE A 47 -14.61 3.05 -1.29
C ILE A 47 -15.76 2.34 -0.59
N ILE A 48 -16.01 2.65 0.68
CA ILE A 48 -17.05 2.01 1.51
C ILE A 48 -18.46 2.16 0.93
N PRO A 49 -18.85 3.29 0.30
CA PRO A 49 -20.15 3.40 -0.38
C PRO A 49 -20.47 2.26 -1.34
N ALA A 50 -19.47 1.76 -2.08
CA ALA A 50 -19.68 0.63 -2.99
C ALA A 50 -20.12 -0.64 -2.25
N VAL A 51 -19.59 -0.91 -1.06
CA VAL A 51 -19.99 -2.04 -0.21
C VAL A 51 -21.36 -1.79 0.40
N LEU A 52 -21.64 -0.56 0.89
CA LEU A 52 -22.92 -0.18 1.46
C LEU A 52 -24.07 -0.41 0.47
N VAL A 53 -23.94 0.08 -0.74
CA VAL A 53 -24.95 -0.07 -1.80
C VAL A 53 -25.15 -1.54 -2.16
N ALA A 54 -24.09 -2.35 -2.18
CA ALA A 54 -24.17 -3.75 -2.59
C ALA A 54 -24.83 -4.67 -1.55
N VAL A 55 -24.56 -4.47 -0.24
CA VAL A 55 -24.95 -5.42 0.81
C VAL A 55 -25.58 -4.76 2.05
N GLY A 56 -25.80 -3.47 2.02
CA GLY A 56 -26.53 -2.72 3.06
C GLY A 56 -25.90 -2.86 4.44
N GLY A 57 -26.72 -3.23 5.43
CA GLY A 57 -26.26 -3.41 6.82
C GLY A 57 -25.16 -4.44 6.96
N ALA A 58 -25.17 -5.53 6.18
CA ALA A 58 -24.13 -6.57 6.21
C ALA A 58 -22.76 -6.09 5.72
N SER A 59 -22.61 -4.84 5.29
CA SER A 59 -21.31 -4.19 5.11
C SER A 59 -20.48 -4.27 6.39
N PHE A 60 -21.10 -4.09 7.55
CA PHE A 60 -20.43 -4.27 8.84
C PHE A 60 -19.74 -5.64 8.95
N VAL A 61 -20.44 -6.71 8.58
CA VAL A 61 -19.90 -8.08 8.62
C VAL A 61 -18.74 -8.23 7.64
N ALA A 62 -18.86 -7.69 6.41
CA ALA A 62 -17.80 -7.72 5.42
C ALA A 62 -16.53 -7.01 5.92
N PHE A 63 -16.68 -5.84 6.56
CA PHE A 63 -15.57 -5.08 7.13
C PHE A 63 -14.96 -5.75 8.36
N VAL A 64 -15.76 -6.34 9.26
CA VAL A 64 -15.23 -7.13 10.39
C VAL A 64 -14.43 -8.33 9.90
N ALA A 65 -14.96 -9.08 8.94
CA ALA A 65 -14.26 -10.21 8.36
C ALA A 65 -12.96 -9.78 7.63
N ALA A 66 -13.00 -8.67 6.88
CA ALA A 66 -11.81 -8.09 6.27
C ALA A 66 -10.77 -7.63 7.32
N ALA A 67 -11.20 -7.08 8.45
CA ALA A 67 -10.30 -6.69 9.55
C ALA A 67 -9.60 -7.92 10.15
N VAL A 68 -10.29 -9.05 10.34
CA VAL A 68 -9.68 -10.30 10.80
C VAL A 68 -8.62 -10.79 9.81
N VAL A 69 -8.93 -10.78 8.50
CA VAL A 69 -7.95 -11.08 7.45
C VAL A 69 -6.78 -10.10 7.52
N GLY A 70 -7.05 -8.81 7.73
CA GLY A 70 -6.05 -7.75 7.90
C GLY A 70 -5.09 -8.02 9.05
N VAL A 71 -5.58 -8.50 10.20
CA VAL A 71 -4.74 -8.88 11.36
C VAL A 71 -3.81 -10.03 11.00
N PHE A 72 -4.31 -11.07 10.34
CA PHE A 72 -3.46 -12.20 9.92
C PHE A 72 -2.47 -11.78 8.84
N MET A 73 -2.88 -10.91 7.92
CA MET A 73 -1.95 -10.32 6.95
C MET A 73 -0.89 -9.45 7.61
N ALA A 74 -1.26 -8.63 8.61
CA ALA A 74 -0.32 -7.82 9.35
C ALA A 74 0.74 -8.68 10.07
N TYR A 75 0.38 -9.87 10.55
CA TYR A 75 1.36 -10.84 11.07
C TYR A 75 2.34 -11.32 9.99
N CYS A 76 1.85 -11.62 8.79
CA CYS A 76 2.71 -12.01 7.66
C CYS A 76 3.67 -10.87 7.26
N TYR A 77 3.14 -9.66 7.10
CA TYR A 77 3.94 -8.47 6.80
C TYR A 77 4.98 -8.18 7.87
N ALA A 78 4.60 -8.28 9.15
CA ALA A 78 5.47 -8.00 10.29
C ALA A 78 6.66 -8.96 10.35
N GLU A 79 6.45 -10.24 10.10
CA GLU A 79 7.55 -11.22 10.06
C GLU A 79 8.45 -11.01 8.84
N LEU A 80 7.87 -10.88 7.64
CA LEU A 80 8.64 -10.68 6.42
C LEU A 80 9.44 -9.37 6.42
N SER A 81 8.84 -8.27 6.88
CA SER A 81 9.53 -6.98 6.95
C SER A 81 10.55 -6.91 8.08
N SER A 82 10.36 -7.66 9.16
CA SER A 82 11.38 -7.82 10.21
C SER A 82 12.58 -8.62 9.74
N ALA A 83 12.36 -9.60 8.84
CA ALA A 83 13.43 -10.37 8.19
C ALA A 83 14.15 -9.54 7.12
N PHE A 84 13.40 -8.75 6.35
CA PHE A 84 13.91 -7.97 5.22
C PHE A 84 13.47 -6.51 5.33
N PRO A 85 14.13 -5.69 6.17
CA PRO A 85 13.76 -4.28 6.39
C PRO A 85 14.24 -3.37 5.24
N LEU A 86 13.77 -3.65 4.02
CA LEU A 86 14.15 -2.98 2.78
C LEU A 86 12.98 -2.20 2.19
N ALA A 87 13.25 -1.10 1.54
CA ALA A 87 12.25 -0.22 0.94
C ALA A 87 11.47 -0.82 -0.25
N GLY A 88 11.78 -2.04 -0.66
CA GLY A 88 11.09 -2.71 -1.77
C GLY A 88 9.70 -3.27 -1.47
N GLY A 89 9.27 -3.27 -0.20
CA GLY A 89 7.96 -3.81 0.17
C GLY A 89 7.75 -5.27 -0.27
N GLU A 90 6.55 -5.60 -0.74
CA GLU A 90 6.08 -6.95 -1.03
C GLU A 90 6.93 -7.69 -2.06
N TYR A 91 7.34 -7.01 -3.14
CA TYR A 91 8.13 -7.66 -4.18
C TYR A 91 9.53 -8.06 -3.67
N SER A 92 10.08 -7.28 -2.73
CA SER A 92 11.39 -7.53 -2.15
C SER A 92 11.39 -8.80 -1.29
N PHE A 93 10.34 -9.03 -0.48
CA PHE A 93 10.19 -10.28 0.28
C PHE A 93 10.00 -11.47 -0.64
N ALA A 94 9.07 -11.34 -1.59
CA ALA A 94 8.76 -12.41 -2.51
C ALA A 94 9.95 -12.81 -3.39
N ALA A 95 10.74 -11.84 -3.84
CA ALA A 95 11.94 -12.13 -4.62
C ALA A 95 12.97 -12.97 -3.87
N ARG A 96 13.12 -12.73 -2.56
CA ARG A 96 14.08 -13.44 -1.70
C ARG A 96 13.57 -14.81 -1.26
N VAL A 97 12.26 -14.94 -1.05
CA VAL A 97 11.65 -16.16 -0.50
C VAL A 97 11.16 -17.11 -1.60
N LEU A 98 10.46 -16.58 -2.61
CA LEU A 98 9.84 -17.33 -3.70
C LEU A 98 10.64 -17.26 -5.01
N GLY A 99 11.69 -16.44 -5.04
CA GLY A 99 12.55 -16.27 -6.19
C GLY A 99 12.27 -14.99 -7.00
N LYS A 100 13.28 -14.56 -7.75
CA LYS A 100 13.31 -13.29 -8.50
C LYS A 100 12.15 -13.11 -9.50
N GLY A 101 11.66 -14.21 -10.08
CA GLY A 101 10.52 -14.20 -11.01
C GLY A 101 9.23 -13.80 -10.31
N THR A 102 8.95 -14.37 -9.15
CA THR A 102 7.80 -14.03 -8.33
C THR A 102 7.90 -12.58 -7.82
N GLY A 103 9.10 -12.16 -7.42
CA GLY A 103 9.34 -10.76 -7.04
C GLY A 103 9.00 -9.78 -8.16
N PHE A 104 9.39 -10.08 -9.40
CA PHE A 104 9.07 -9.22 -10.55
C PHE A 104 7.57 -9.21 -10.87
N ALA A 105 6.92 -10.38 -10.83
CA ALA A 105 5.48 -10.47 -11.07
C ALA A 105 4.68 -9.66 -10.03
N LEU A 106 5.08 -9.73 -8.75
CA LEU A 106 4.48 -8.91 -7.70
C LEU A 106 4.82 -7.43 -7.80
N PHE A 107 6.02 -7.08 -8.26
CA PHE A 107 6.35 -5.69 -8.57
C PHE A 107 5.39 -5.11 -9.59
N LEU A 108 5.17 -5.81 -10.73
CA LEU A 108 4.26 -5.34 -11.77
C LEU A 108 2.82 -5.22 -11.27
N MET A 109 2.38 -6.19 -10.48
CA MET A 109 1.05 -6.20 -9.88
C MET A 109 0.86 -5.04 -8.88
N ASN A 110 1.85 -4.77 -8.04
CA ASN A 110 1.83 -3.64 -7.12
C ASN A 110 1.83 -2.30 -7.85
N ALA A 111 2.65 -2.14 -8.89
CA ALA A 111 2.66 -0.94 -9.73
C ALA A 111 1.28 -0.70 -10.39
N LEU A 112 0.64 -1.76 -10.90
CA LEU A 112 -0.72 -1.68 -11.43
C LEU A 112 -1.72 -1.28 -10.33
N SER A 113 -1.65 -1.91 -9.15
CA SER A 113 -2.53 -1.58 -8.01
C SER A 113 -2.41 -0.11 -7.62
N LEU A 114 -1.21 0.45 -7.54
CA LEU A 114 -0.99 1.86 -7.22
C LEU A 114 -1.61 2.80 -8.26
N VAL A 115 -1.50 2.47 -9.55
CA VAL A 115 -2.16 3.23 -10.63
C VAL A 115 -3.68 3.20 -10.48
N LEU A 116 -4.26 2.03 -10.18
CA LEU A 116 -5.70 1.89 -9.95
C LEU A 116 -6.15 2.67 -8.71
N ILE A 117 -5.41 2.60 -7.60
CA ILE A 117 -5.69 3.34 -6.35
C ILE A 117 -5.70 4.85 -6.60
N ILE A 118 -4.69 5.39 -7.31
CA ILE A 118 -4.65 6.81 -7.69
C ILE A 118 -5.92 7.18 -8.45
N GLY A 119 -6.33 6.35 -9.42
CA GLY A 119 -7.56 6.56 -10.19
C GLY A 119 -8.81 6.57 -9.33
N VAL A 120 -8.98 5.58 -8.44
CA VAL A 120 -10.13 5.49 -7.52
C VAL A 120 -10.24 6.74 -6.65
N ILE A 121 -9.17 7.07 -5.94
CA ILE A 121 -9.17 8.14 -4.96
C ILE A 121 -9.39 9.49 -5.65
N ALA A 122 -8.71 9.75 -6.77
CA ALA A 122 -8.84 11.01 -7.49
C ALA A 122 -10.22 11.20 -8.13
N LEU A 123 -10.83 10.16 -8.70
CA LEU A 123 -12.19 10.26 -9.26
C LEU A 123 -13.23 10.57 -8.18
N GLY A 124 -13.06 9.99 -6.97
CA GLY A 124 -13.91 10.31 -5.84
C GLY A 124 -13.84 11.78 -5.42
N THR A 125 -12.70 12.46 -5.61
CA THR A 125 -12.57 13.90 -5.30
C THR A 125 -13.61 14.75 -6.04
N GLY A 126 -13.89 14.42 -7.29
CA GLY A 126 -14.85 15.17 -8.10
C GLY A 126 -16.27 15.17 -7.52
N GLU A 127 -16.68 14.08 -6.87
CA GLU A 127 -17.99 13.97 -6.22
C GLU A 127 -18.08 14.90 -5.00
N TYR A 128 -17.01 15.02 -4.21
CA TYR A 128 -16.98 15.89 -3.02
C TYR A 128 -16.80 17.38 -3.35
N LEU A 129 -16.04 17.69 -4.39
CA LEU A 129 -15.94 19.07 -4.88
C LEU A 129 -17.25 19.58 -5.48
N SER A 130 -18.08 18.70 -6.03
CA SER A 130 -19.40 19.09 -6.56
C SER A 130 -20.35 19.64 -5.48
N ALA A 131 -20.15 19.29 -4.20
CA ALA A 131 -20.89 19.87 -3.07
C ALA A 131 -20.66 21.38 -2.91
N ALA A 132 -19.50 21.89 -3.34
CA ALA A 132 -19.13 23.29 -3.28
C ALA A 132 -19.20 23.99 -4.65
N TRP A 133 -19.14 23.24 -5.75
CA TRP A 133 -19.11 23.76 -7.11
C TRP A 133 -19.86 22.88 -8.11
N SER A 134 -21.05 23.31 -8.48
CA SER A 134 -21.99 22.56 -9.34
C SER A 134 -21.69 22.61 -10.84
N GLY A 135 -20.64 23.31 -11.27
CA GLY A 135 -20.36 23.58 -12.70
C GLY A 135 -19.41 22.59 -13.41
N GLY A 136 -18.89 21.57 -12.74
CA GLY A 136 -17.86 20.67 -13.30
C GLY A 136 -18.34 19.24 -13.53
N ASN A 137 -17.80 18.60 -14.57
CA ASN A 137 -17.94 17.15 -14.72
C ASN A 137 -17.00 16.45 -13.71
N SER A 138 -17.58 15.74 -12.74
CA SER A 138 -16.87 15.04 -11.64
C SER A 138 -15.68 14.21 -12.12
N LYS A 139 -15.83 13.47 -13.23
CA LYS A 139 -14.78 12.65 -13.84
C LYS A 139 -13.56 13.48 -14.26
N TRP A 140 -13.77 14.60 -14.97
CA TRP A 140 -12.66 15.42 -15.46
C TRP A 140 -12.01 16.23 -14.33
N VAL A 141 -12.76 16.56 -13.28
CA VAL A 141 -12.18 17.11 -12.04
C VAL A 141 -11.20 16.09 -11.43
N GLY A 142 -11.60 14.81 -11.32
CA GLY A 142 -10.72 13.75 -10.83
C GLY A 142 -9.46 13.57 -11.68
N VAL A 143 -9.59 13.55 -13.01
CA VAL A 143 -8.43 13.51 -13.92
C VAL A 143 -7.53 14.73 -13.73
N GLY A 144 -8.10 15.92 -13.56
CA GLY A 144 -7.36 17.15 -13.25
C GLY A 144 -6.58 17.06 -11.95
N VAL A 145 -7.17 16.44 -10.91
CA VAL A 145 -6.51 16.14 -9.62
C VAL A 145 -5.31 15.22 -9.82
N ILE A 146 -5.41 14.18 -10.66
CA ILE A 146 -4.27 13.30 -10.95
C ILE A 146 -3.13 14.09 -11.60
N VAL A 147 -3.42 14.86 -12.62
CA VAL A 147 -2.41 15.66 -13.33
C VAL A 147 -1.76 16.69 -12.39
N PHE A 148 -2.56 17.41 -11.62
CA PHE A 148 -2.07 18.34 -10.62
C PHE A 148 -1.18 17.65 -9.59
N SER A 149 -1.65 16.52 -9.04
CA SER A 149 -0.92 15.75 -8.03
C SER A 149 0.41 15.19 -8.58
N ALA A 150 0.44 14.76 -9.84
CA ALA A 150 1.66 14.28 -10.49
C ALA A 150 2.70 15.42 -10.62
N VAL A 151 2.26 16.64 -10.96
CA VAL A 151 3.13 17.83 -11.01
C VAL A 151 3.62 18.19 -9.62
N VAL A 152 2.74 18.22 -8.61
CA VAL A 152 3.11 18.53 -7.22
C VAL A 152 4.05 17.46 -6.66
N ALA A 153 3.82 16.19 -6.98
CA ALA A 153 4.67 15.08 -6.55
C ALA A 153 6.12 15.19 -7.07
N VAL A 154 6.35 15.87 -8.18
CA VAL A 154 7.70 16.14 -8.69
C VAL A 154 8.40 17.26 -7.92
N LEU A 155 7.65 18.20 -7.32
CA LEU A 155 8.18 19.29 -6.52
C LEU A 155 8.69 18.76 -5.16
N ASN A 156 9.54 19.52 -4.47
CA ASN A 156 10.35 19.05 -3.34
C ASN A 156 9.53 18.58 -2.12
N ILE A 157 9.92 17.41 -1.58
CA ILE A 157 9.22 16.64 -0.53
C ILE A 157 9.37 17.24 0.89
N ARG A 158 10.32 18.12 1.16
CA ARG A 158 10.60 18.62 2.53
C ARG A 158 9.48 19.42 3.16
N THR A 159 8.63 20.03 2.34
CA THR A 159 7.43 20.76 2.77
C THR A 159 6.29 19.80 3.18
N ASN A 160 6.42 18.52 2.85
CA ASN A 160 5.32 17.58 2.83
C ASN A 160 4.91 17.04 4.22
N ALA A 161 5.80 16.89 5.19
CA ALA A 161 5.47 16.24 6.48
C ALA A 161 4.46 17.04 7.33
N TRP A 162 4.57 18.38 7.38
CA TRP A 162 3.62 19.24 8.07
C TRP A 162 2.28 19.32 7.34
N VAL A 163 2.33 19.44 6.02
CA VAL A 163 1.14 19.46 5.16
C VAL A 163 0.38 18.14 5.31
N THR A 164 1.07 16.99 5.18
CA THR A 164 0.50 15.65 5.34
C THR A 164 -0.11 15.45 6.73
N GLY A 165 0.57 15.90 7.78
CA GLY A 165 0.05 15.82 9.15
C GLY A 165 -1.21 16.66 9.36
N THR A 166 -1.28 17.85 8.79
CA THR A 166 -2.48 18.72 8.86
C THR A 166 -3.67 18.08 8.14
N PHE A 167 -3.45 17.50 6.96
CA PHE A 167 -4.51 16.81 6.23
C PHE A 167 -5.00 15.56 6.96
N LEU A 168 -4.12 14.80 7.60
CA LEU A 168 -4.52 13.65 8.43
C LEU A 168 -5.40 14.09 9.60
N VAL A 169 -5.12 15.22 10.24
CA VAL A 169 -5.98 15.78 11.31
C VAL A 169 -7.36 16.16 10.76
N LEU A 170 -7.42 16.79 9.58
CA LEU A 170 -8.70 17.11 8.93
C LEU A 170 -9.51 15.88 8.57
N GLU A 171 -8.84 14.82 8.07
CA GLU A 171 -9.47 13.53 7.80
C GLU A 171 -10.07 12.91 9.07
N MET A 172 -9.29 12.83 10.13
CA MET A 172 -9.75 12.28 11.41
C MET A 172 -10.91 13.10 11.99
N ALA A 173 -10.86 14.44 11.89
CA ALA A 173 -11.95 15.30 12.34
C ALA A 173 -13.24 15.03 11.56
N ALA A 174 -13.19 14.85 10.24
CA ALA A 174 -14.35 14.51 9.42
C ALA A 174 -14.96 13.15 9.82
N LEU A 175 -14.13 12.14 10.09
CA LEU A 175 -14.57 10.83 10.57
C LEU A 175 -15.19 10.88 11.97
N VAL A 176 -14.64 11.71 12.86
CA VAL A 176 -15.23 11.97 14.18
C VAL A 176 -16.59 12.64 14.05
N VAL A 177 -16.74 13.64 13.18
CA VAL A 177 -18.03 14.28 12.90
C VAL A 177 -19.06 13.25 12.42
N LEU A 178 -18.68 12.41 11.45
CA LEU A 178 -19.54 11.34 10.92
C LEU A 178 -19.98 10.38 12.02
N THR A 179 -19.03 9.98 12.87
CA THR A 179 -19.26 9.08 14.02
C THR A 179 -20.24 9.69 15.05
N LEU A 180 -20.01 10.95 15.43
CA LEU A 180 -20.86 11.64 16.38
C LEU A 180 -22.27 11.84 15.82
N LEU A 181 -22.42 12.27 14.57
CA LEU A 181 -23.70 12.41 13.92
C LEU A 181 -24.49 11.09 13.93
N GLY A 182 -23.82 9.96 13.69
CA GLY A 182 -24.47 8.64 13.65
C GLY A 182 -24.87 8.15 15.03
N PHE A 183 -23.97 8.13 15.99
CA PHE A 183 -24.26 7.58 17.32
C PHE A 183 -25.15 8.49 18.20
N LEU A 184 -25.12 9.81 17.99
CA LEU A 184 -26.04 10.72 18.68
C LEU A 184 -27.47 10.63 18.10
N ASN A 185 -27.63 10.06 16.91
CA ASN A 185 -28.93 9.96 16.22
C ASN A 185 -29.26 8.52 15.82
N VAL A 186 -28.95 7.53 16.67
CA VAL A 186 -29.28 6.13 16.40
C VAL A 186 -30.78 5.97 16.17
N SER A 187 -31.15 5.49 15.00
CA SER A 187 -32.55 5.32 14.57
C SER A 187 -32.89 3.88 14.20
N ARG A 188 -31.92 2.95 14.31
CA ARG A 188 -32.08 1.54 13.94
C ARG A 188 -31.52 0.60 15.00
N PRO A 189 -32.07 -0.62 15.10
CA PRO A 189 -31.52 -1.66 15.98
C PRO A 189 -30.19 -2.19 15.43
N VAL A 190 -29.34 -2.69 16.32
CA VAL A 190 -28.05 -3.29 15.97
C VAL A 190 -28.18 -4.48 15.01
N THR A 191 -29.34 -5.17 15.04
CA THR A 191 -29.65 -6.26 14.12
C THR A 191 -29.56 -5.86 12.63
N THR A 192 -29.76 -4.58 12.32
CA THR A 192 -29.57 -4.04 10.95
C THR A 192 -28.17 -4.32 10.40
N LEU A 193 -27.14 -4.35 11.25
CA LEU A 193 -25.75 -4.61 10.86
C LEU A 193 -25.49 -6.02 10.32
N PHE A 194 -26.44 -6.93 10.52
CA PHE A 194 -26.35 -8.33 10.11
C PHE A 194 -27.34 -8.68 8.99
N GLN A 195 -28.00 -7.68 8.40
CA GLN A 195 -28.98 -7.87 7.34
C GLN A 195 -28.36 -7.59 5.97
N PRO A 196 -28.09 -8.63 5.15
CA PRO A 196 -27.61 -8.45 3.79
C PRO A 196 -28.78 -7.99 2.89
N GLN A 197 -28.77 -6.71 2.51
CA GLN A 197 -29.85 -6.07 1.73
C GLN A 197 -29.27 -5.06 0.75
N THR A 198 -29.99 -4.87 -0.35
CA THR A 198 -29.73 -3.79 -1.32
C THR A 198 -31.04 -3.16 -1.74
N VAL A 199 -30.99 -2.06 -2.47
CA VAL A 199 -32.19 -1.44 -3.04
C VAL A 199 -32.52 -2.11 -4.38
N GLY A 200 -33.64 -2.78 -4.42
CA GLY A 200 -34.17 -3.43 -5.63
C GLY A 200 -34.90 -2.48 -6.56
N THR A 201 -35.40 -3.04 -7.68
CA THR A 201 -36.29 -2.33 -8.61
C THR A 201 -37.55 -1.87 -7.88
N GLY A 202 -37.84 -0.57 -7.94
CA GLY A 202 -38.97 0.04 -7.22
C GLY A 202 -38.59 0.71 -5.90
N GLY A 203 -37.30 0.79 -5.56
CA GLY A 203 -36.83 1.55 -4.36
C GLY A 203 -37.15 0.84 -3.04
N VAL A 204 -37.30 -0.49 -3.03
CA VAL A 204 -37.58 -1.29 -1.84
C VAL A 204 -36.31 -2.09 -1.48
N LEU A 205 -36.05 -2.27 -0.17
CA LEU A 205 -34.96 -3.11 0.32
C LEU A 205 -35.26 -4.58 0.02
N VAL A 206 -34.32 -5.25 -0.64
CA VAL A 206 -34.37 -6.68 -0.94
C VAL A 206 -33.20 -7.40 -0.32
N SER A 207 -33.40 -8.61 0.18
CA SER A 207 -32.33 -9.43 0.73
C SER A 207 -31.38 -9.92 -0.37
N VAL A 208 -30.09 -9.96 -0.06
CA VAL A 208 -29.05 -10.53 -0.94
C VAL A 208 -28.37 -11.71 -0.26
N GLY A 209 -27.70 -12.55 -1.04
CA GLY A 209 -27.02 -13.74 -0.51
C GLY A 209 -25.71 -13.39 0.22
N TRP A 210 -25.35 -14.19 1.21
CA TRP A 210 -24.08 -14.07 1.94
C TRP A 210 -22.83 -14.26 1.05
N GLY A 211 -22.97 -14.94 -0.11
CA GLY A 211 -21.92 -15.02 -1.13
C GLY A 211 -21.52 -13.64 -1.66
N LEU A 212 -22.51 -12.73 -1.85
CA LEU A 212 -22.24 -11.36 -2.25
C LEU A 212 -21.51 -10.59 -1.13
N VAL A 213 -21.90 -10.79 0.14
CA VAL A 213 -21.18 -10.20 1.28
C VAL A 213 -19.72 -10.64 1.30
N ALA A 214 -19.45 -11.92 1.05
CA ALA A 214 -18.10 -12.46 0.95
C ALA A 214 -17.33 -11.86 -0.26
N ALA A 215 -17.97 -11.65 -1.40
CA ALA A 215 -17.33 -10.97 -2.54
C ALA A 215 -16.96 -9.52 -2.20
N GLN A 216 -17.80 -8.80 -1.43
CA GLN A 216 -17.52 -7.44 -0.99
C GLN A 216 -16.34 -7.33 -0.02
N MET A 217 -15.88 -8.44 0.58
CA MET A 217 -14.65 -8.43 1.39
C MET A 217 -13.43 -7.99 0.58
N ALA A 218 -13.38 -8.21 -0.73
CA ALA A 218 -12.28 -7.73 -1.57
C ALA A 218 -12.21 -6.19 -1.55
N ILE A 219 -13.34 -5.51 -1.59
CA ILE A 219 -13.43 -4.05 -1.50
C ILE A 219 -13.13 -3.58 -0.06
N ALA A 220 -13.60 -4.30 0.95
CA ALA A 220 -13.29 -3.99 2.35
C ALA A 220 -11.79 -4.17 2.67
N ILE A 221 -11.14 -5.18 2.07
CA ILE A 221 -9.67 -5.35 2.13
C ILE A 221 -8.97 -4.18 1.44
N PHE A 222 -9.50 -3.70 0.31
CA PHE A 222 -8.97 -2.51 -0.35
C PHE A 222 -9.13 -1.27 0.52
N ALA A 223 -10.27 -1.06 1.16
CA ALA A 223 -10.49 0.08 2.05
C ALA A 223 -9.42 0.12 3.16
N TYR A 224 -9.18 -0.99 3.84
CA TYR A 224 -8.15 -1.08 4.88
C TYR A 224 -6.71 -1.10 4.36
N ASN A 225 -6.49 -1.22 3.04
CA ASN A 225 -5.15 -1.31 2.48
C ASN A 225 -4.33 -0.04 2.75
N GLY A 226 -3.02 -0.22 2.91
CA GLY A 226 -2.07 0.88 3.14
C GLY A 226 -1.30 0.74 4.47
N TYR A 227 -1.80 -0.04 5.46
CA TYR A 227 -1.01 -0.31 6.68
C TYR A 227 0.32 -1.01 6.37
N GLY A 228 0.40 -1.76 5.27
CA GLY A 228 1.63 -2.32 4.72
C GLY A 228 2.60 -1.27 4.17
N ALA A 229 2.16 -0.03 3.90
CA ALA A 229 3.05 1.04 3.44
C ALA A 229 4.20 1.32 4.41
N ALA A 230 4.06 0.96 5.69
CA ALA A 230 5.12 1.02 6.69
C ALA A 230 6.44 0.40 6.21
N VAL A 231 6.37 -0.69 5.42
CA VAL A 231 7.57 -1.41 4.95
C VAL A 231 8.37 -0.63 3.90
N TYR A 232 7.73 0.26 3.13
CA TYR A 232 8.44 1.10 2.15
C TYR A 232 9.32 2.17 2.80
N PHE A 233 9.04 2.48 4.07
CA PHE A 233 9.81 3.43 4.88
C PHE A 233 10.77 2.73 5.86
N ALA A 234 10.93 1.40 5.74
CA ALA A 234 11.75 0.62 6.67
C ALA A 234 13.21 1.07 6.68
N GLU A 235 13.81 1.38 5.53
CA GLU A 235 15.21 1.86 5.42
C GLU A 235 15.41 3.22 6.08
N GLU A 236 14.41 4.09 6.07
CA GLU A 236 14.44 5.42 6.68
C GLU A 236 14.11 5.37 8.20
N THR A 237 13.57 4.24 8.68
CA THR A 237 13.09 4.08 10.05
C THR A 237 14.19 3.56 10.98
N ARG A 238 14.39 4.24 12.11
CA ARG A 238 15.34 3.81 13.14
C ARG A 238 14.90 2.50 13.77
N ASN A 239 15.81 1.53 13.87
CA ASN A 239 15.56 0.19 14.43
C ASN A 239 14.37 -0.53 13.76
N ALA A 240 14.21 -0.41 12.44
CA ALA A 240 13.11 -0.98 11.68
C ALA A 240 12.94 -2.48 11.93
N ALA A 241 13.99 -3.29 11.88
CA ALA A 241 13.93 -4.74 12.09
C ALA A 241 13.20 -5.16 13.39
N ARG A 242 13.34 -4.36 14.46
CA ARG A 242 12.67 -4.61 15.76
C ARG A 242 11.35 -3.88 15.92
N GLY A 243 11.15 -2.75 15.24
CA GLY A 243 10.02 -1.85 15.45
C GLY A 243 8.93 -1.90 14.39
N ILE A 244 9.24 -2.35 13.17
CA ILE A 244 8.32 -2.30 12.03
C ILE A 244 7.01 -3.09 12.27
N ALA A 245 7.09 -4.20 12.98
CA ALA A 245 5.92 -4.99 13.36
C ALA A 245 4.91 -4.15 14.17
N LYS A 246 5.40 -3.32 15.12
CA LYS A 246 4.54 -2.43 15.92
C LYS A 246 3.91 -1.35 15.05
N VAL A 247 4.66 -0.80 14.09
CA VAL A 247 4.14 0.20 13.15
C VAL A 247 2.99 -0.38 12.33
N ILE A 248 3.16 -1.57 11.75
CA ILE A 248 2.13 -2.26 10.96
C ILE A 248 0.88 -2.51 11.79
N MET A 249 1.03 -3.07 13.01
CA MET A 249 -0.09 -3.39 13.89
C MET A 249 -0.87 -2.14 14.33
N TRP A 250 -0.18 -1.08 14.75
CA TRP A 250 -0.83 0.16 15.15
C TRP A 250 -1.51 0.84 13.96
N SER A 251 -0.87 0.87 12.79
CA SER A 251 -1.46 1.44 11.58
C SER A 251 -2.75 0.70 11.21
N LEU A 252 -2.74 -0.65 11.23
CA LEU A 252 -3.95 -1.43 10.97
C LEU A 252 -5.04 -1.17 12.02
N ALA A 253 -4.71 -1.19 13.31
CA ALA A 253 -5.69 -0.98 14.38
C ALA A 253 -6.38 0.39 14.28
N ILE A 254 -5.60 1.44 14.00
CA ILE A 254 -6.13 2.80 13.82
C ILE A 254 -6.97 2.86 12.55
N THR A 255 -6.52 2.27 11.44
CA THR A 255 -7.28 2.22 10.17
C THR A 255 -8.62 1.53 10.35
N VAL A 256 -8.63 0.32 10.95
CA VAL A 256 -9.88 -0.41 11.20
C VAL A 256 -10.83 0.41 12.07
N ALA A 257 -10.34 1.02 13.15
CA ALA A 257 -11.17 1.86 14.00
C ALA A 257 -11.70 3.10 13.24
N ALA A 258 -10.83 3.78 12.47
CA ALA A 258 -11.17 4.99 11.74
C ALA A 258 -12.17 4.76 10.59
N GLU A 259 -12.29 3.53 10.08
CA GLU A 259 -13.21 3.21 8.98
C GLU A 259 -14.46 2.45 9.46
N LEU A 260 -14.31 1.45 10.34
CA LEU A 260 -15.42 0.62 10.80
C LEU A 260 -16.36 1.39 11.75
N ILE A 261 -15.82 2.23 12.65
CA ILE A 261 -16.63 2.97 13.63
C ILE A 261 -17.56 3.99 12.93
N PRO A 262 -17.06 4.89 12.05
CA PRO A 262 -17.94 5.82 11.33
C PRO A 262 -18.93 5.10 10.42
N THR A 263 -18.52 4.03 9.74
CA THR A 263 -19.41 3.25 8.87
C THR A 263 -20.56 2.64 9.67
N THR A 264 -20.27 2.07 10.85
CA THR A 264 -21.28 1.55 11.77
C THR A 264 -22.20 2.66 12.26
N ALA A 265 -21.66 3.81 12.60
CA ALA A 265 -22.44 4.97 13.05
C ALA A 265 -23.40 5.46 11.95
N VAL A 266 -22.96 5.52 10.69
CA VAL A 266 -23.80 5.88 9.54
C VAL A 266 -24.92 4.87 9.35
N LEU A 267 -24.63 3.58 9.38
CA LEU A 267 -25.65 2.52 9.21
C LEU A 267 -26.72 2.59 10.28
N LEU A 268 -26.36 2.80 11.54
CA LEU A 268 -27.31 2.88 12.65
C LEU A 268 -28.01 4.24 12.72
N GLY A 269 -27.34 5.30 12.32
CA GLY A 269 -27.82 6.68 12.45
C GLY A 269 -28.53 7.24 11.21
N ALA A 270 -28.50 6.59 10.05
CA ALA A 270 -29.15 7.12 8.85
C ALA A 270 -30.67 7.23 9.03
N PRO A 271 -31.31 8.37 8.70
CA PRO A 271 -32.77 8.53 8.89
C PRO A 271 -33.57 7.59 7.98
N ASP A 272 -33.10 7.34 6.77
CA ASP A 272 -33.70 6.47 5.78
C ASP A 272 -32.61 5.61 5.13
N LEU A 273 -32.66 4.29 5.38
CA LEU A 273 -31.66 3.34 4.85
C LEU A 273 -31.82 3.17 3.34
N THR A 274 -33.03 3.18 2.84
CA THR A 274 -33.29 3.02 1.40
C THR A 274 -32.69 4.18 0.63
N LYS A 275 -32.86 5.40 1.11
CA LYS A 275 -32.24 6.60 0.52
C LYS A 275 -30.73 6.55 0.65
N LEU A 276 -30.20 6.17 1.81
CA LEU A 276 -28.74 6.01 2.00
C LEU A 276 -28.15 5.06 0.94
N LEU A 277 -28.78 3.91 0.73
CA LEU A 277 -28.26 2.88 -0.18
C LEU A 277 -28.57 3.13 -1.66
N SER A 278 -29.47 4.07 -1.99
CA SER A 278 -29.75 4.48 -3.37
C SER A 278 -29.09 5.79 -3.79
N ASP A 279 -28.51 6.54 -2.85
CA ASP A 279 -27.85 7.79 -3.15
C ASP A 279 -26.49 7.55 -3.82
N PRO A 280 -26.14 8.28 -4.88
CA PRO A 280 -24.81 8.20 -5.50
C PRO A 280 -23.66 8.52 -4.54
N ALA A 281 -23.93 9.38 -3.54
CA ALA A 281 -22.96 9.83 -2.53
C ALA A 281 -23.53 9.60 -1.11
N PRO A 282 -23.62 8.33 -0.62
CA PRO A 282 -24.31 7.97 0.62
C PRO A 282 -23.83 8.75 1.84
N MET A 283 -22.53 9.05 1.93
CA MET A 283 -21.96 9.78 3.07
C MET A 283 -22.37 11.26 3.05
N GLN A 284 -22.44 11.89 1.88
CA GLN A 284 -22.95 13.27 1.74
C GLN A 284 -24.44 13.34 2.09
N TYR A 285 -25.24 12.38 1.60
CA TYR A 285 -26.64 12.25 1.99
C TYR A 285 -26.79 12.19 3.52
N PHE A 286 -26.01 11.32 4.17
CA PHE A 286 -26.06 11.15 5.61
C PHE A 286 -25.70 12.44 6.37
N VAL A 287 -24.56 13.09 6.00
CA VAL A 287 -24.12 14.33 6.63
C VAL A 287 -25.14 15.44 6.43
N THR A 288 -25.71 15.56 5.22
CA THR A 288 -26.77 16.56 4.92
C THR A 288 -28.01 16.32 5.74
N ALA A 289 -28.46 15.05 5.81
CA ALA A 289 -29.69 14.68 6.51
C ALA A 289 -29.62 14.85 8.03
N ARG A 290 -28.42 14.73 8.63
CA ARG A 290 -28.23 14.83 10.09
C ARG A 290 -27.57 16.14 10.55
N GLY A 291 -26.71 16.74 9.73
CA GLY A 291 -25.93 17.92 10.06
C GLY A 291 -26.26 19.16 9.24
N GLY A 292 -27.08 19.00 8.19
CA GLY A 292 -27.48 20.09 7.28
C GLY A 292 -26.45 20.36 6.18
N ALA A 293 -26.87 21.17 5.21
CA ALA A 293 -26.09 21.46 4.00
C ALA A 293 -24.75 22.15 4.28
N THR A 294 -24.72 23.08 5.24
CA THR A 294 -23.49 23.81 5.59
C THR A 294 -22.42 22.87 6.13
N LEU A 295 -22.76 21.96 7.04
CA LEU A 295 -21.83 20.98 7.57
C LEU A 295 -21.36 20.03 6.47
N ASN A 296 -22.25 19.58 5.59
CA ASN A 296 -21.87 18.76 4.43
C ASN A 296 -20.86 19.46 3.54
N THR A 297 -21.04 20.75 3.23
CA THR A 297 -20.08 21.51 2.42
C THR A 297 -18.71 21.59 3.11
N ILE A 298 -18.66 21.87 4.42
CA ILE A 298 -17.40 21.95 5.18
C ILE A 298 -16.69 20.60 5.17
N VAL A 299 -17.41 19.52 5.50
CA VAL A 299 -16.85 18.16 5.53
C VAL A 299 -16.38 17.74 4.13
N SER A 300 -17.18 17.98 3.09
CA SER A 300 -16.84 17.64 1.72
C SER A 300 -15.57 18.36 1.22
N LEU A 301 -15.42 19.65 1.54
CA LEU A 301 -14.20 20.40 1.20
C LEU A 301 -12.98 19.90 1.96
N ALA A 302 -13.11 19.61 3.25
CA ALA A 302 -12.03 19.06 4.05
C ALA A 302 -11.56 17.70 3.48
N ILE A 303 -12.49 16.84 3.09
CA ILE A 303 -12.21 15.54 2.47
C ILE A 303 -11.59 15.70 1.09
N ALA A 304 -12.10 16.58 0.23
CA ALA A 304 -11.54 16.83 -1.08
C ALA A 304 -10.07 17.28 -0.99
N LEU A 305 -9.73 18.13 -0.04
CA LEU A 305 -8.35 18.56 0.20
C LEU A 305 -7.47 17.41 0.70
N ALA A 306 -7.98 16.60 1.64
CA ALA A 306 -7.28 15.43 2.16
C ALA A 306 -7.02 14.40 1.05
N ILE A 307 -7.99 14.16 0.19
CA ILE A 307 -7.89 13.25 -0.96
C ILE A 307 -6.79 13.72 -1.93
N ILE A 308 -6.73 15.02 -2.25
CA ILE A 308 -5.69 15.58 -3.13
C ILE A 308 -4.30 15.29 -2.55
N ASN A 309 -4.11 15.51 -1.25
CA ASN A 309 -2.85 15.17 -0.57
C ASN A 309 -2.52 13.67 -0.66
N ALA A 310 -3.53 12.81 -0.49
CA ALA A 310 -3.38 11.36 -0.64
C ALA A 310 -2.92 10.96 -2.04
N VAL A 311 -3.54 11.53 -3.08
CA VAL A 311 -3.15 11.27 -4.48
C VAL A 311 -1.71 11.68 -4.72
N VAL A 312 -1.25 12.82 -4.18
CA VAL A 312 0.16 13.25 -4.24
C VAL A 312 1.07 12.21 -3.57
N ALA A 313 0.74 11.78 -2.34
CA ALA A 313 1.54 10.83 -1.58
C ALA A 313 1.66 9.45 -2.28
N ILE A 314 0.54 8.93 -2.80
CA ILE A 314 0.53 7.64 -3.51
C ILE A 314 1.25 7.75 -4.85
N THR A 315 1.14 8.88 -5.56
CA THR A 315 1.88 9.13 -6.81
C THR A 315 3.38 9.16 -6.57
N LEU A 316 3.84 9.78 -5.47
CA LEU A 316 5.24 9.75 -5.03
C LEU A 316 5.71 8.33 -4.74
N GLN A 317 4.93 7.54 -4.01
CA GLN A 317 5.25 6.14 -3.70
C GLN A 317 5.36 5.30 -4.98
N ALA A 318 4.39 5.42 -5.87
CA ALA A 318 4.37 4.69 -7.14
C ALA A 318 5.53 5.09 -8.06
N GLY A 319 5.86 6.39 -8.13
CA GLY A 319 7.02 6.89 -8.85
C GLY A 319 8.34 6.30 -8.31
N ARG A 320 8.50 6.21 -6.98
CA ARG A 320 9.68 5.56 -6.36
C ARG A 320 9.74 4.07 -6.65
N THR A 321 8.60 3.39 -6.68
CA THR A 321 8.51 1.96 -7.02
C THR A 321 8.98 1.69 -8.45
N VAL A 322 8.52 2.50 -9.42
CA VAL A 322 8.93 2.42 -10.82
C VAL A 322 10.41 2.82 -11.00
N TYR A 323 10.86 3.86 -10.30
CA TYR A 323 12.26 4.26 -10.28
C TYR A 323 13.17 3.14 -9.77
N GLY A 324 12.82 2.50 -8.65
CA GLY A 324 13.59 1.40 -8.06
C GLY A 324 13.76 0.25 -9.05
N SER A 325 12.69 -0.17 -9.72
CA SER A 325 12.75 -1.23 -10.73
C SER A 325 13.62 -0.85 -11.94
N ALA A 326 13.57 0.42 -12.37
CA ALA A 326 14.39 0.92 -13.47
C ALA A 326 15.89 0.97 -13.09
N ARG A 327 16.19 1.39 -11.86
CA ARG A 327 17.55 1.34 -11.30
C ARG A 327 18.09 -0.10 -11.29
N ASP A 328 17.25 -1.06 -10.95
CA ASP A 328 17.60 -2.48 -10.95
C ASP A 328 17.59 -3.10 -12.37
N ARG A 329 17.50 -2.27 -13.41
CA ARG A 329 17.52 -2.65 -14.83
C ARG A 329 16.43 -3.65 -15.21
N ALA A 330 15.21 -3.43 -14.71
CA ALA A 330 14.04 -4.24 -15.05
C ALA A 330 13.59 -4.08 -16.52
N TYR A 331 13.96 -2.98 -17.20
CA TYR A 331 13.54 -2.64 -18.55
C TYR A 331 14.72 -2.58 -19.51
N PRO A 332 14.50 -2.48 -20.84
CA PRO A 332 15.55 -2.15 -21.81
C PRO A 332 16.33 -0.89 -21.40
N ASP A 333 17.63 -0.84 -21.74
CA ASP A 333 18.53 0.20 -21.22
C ASP A 333 18.04 1.64 -21.46
N PRO A 334 17.48 2.01 -22.65
CA PRO A 334 16.96 3.36 -22.83
C PRO A 334 15.83 3.71 -21.85
N ILE A 335 14.93 2.76 -21.57
CA ILE A 335 13.80 2.94 -20.66
C ILE A 335 14.28 2.96 -19.21
N SER A 336 15.16 2.02 -18.82
CA SER A 336 15.77 1.97 -17.49
C SER A 336 16.52 3.27 -17.18
N ASN A 337 17.34 3.77 -18.10
CA ASN A 337 18.09 5.01 -17.93
C ASN A 337 17.17 6.23 -17.81
N ALA A 338 16.10 6.29 -18.61
CA ALA A 338 15.13 7.38 -18.54
C ALA A 338 14.36 7.37 -17.20
N LEU A 339 13.82 6.21 -16.79
CA LEU A 339 13.00 6.09 -15.57
C LEU A 339 13.82 6.12 -14.28
N SER A 340 15.12 5.79 -14.33
CA SER A 340 16.04 5.91 -13.19
C SER A 340 16.70 7.30 -13.09
N TRP A 341 16.37 8.22 -13.99
CA TRP A 341 16.90 9.57 -13.92
C TRP A 341 16.24 10.37 -12.78
N VAL A 342 17.09 10.99 -11.95
CA VAL A 342 16.69 11.85 -10.84
C VAL A 342 16.99 13.30 -11.17
N HIS A 343 16.02 14.18 -10.99
CA HIS A 343 16.18 15.61 -11.28
C HIS A 343 17.26 16.22 -10.34
N PRO A 344 18.29 16.92 -10.88
CA PRO A 344 19.46 17.36 -10.09
C PRO A 344 19.09 18.29 -8.92
N THR A 345 18.13 19.19 -9.11
CA THR A 345 17.70 20.19 -8.12
C THR A 345 16.59 19.67 -7.22
N LEU A 346 15.57 19.04 -7.81
CA LEU A 346 14.39 18.57 -7.08
C LEU A 346 14.63 17.28 -6.30
N LYS A 347 15.67 16.51 -6.68
CA LYS A 347 16.02 15.21 -6.06
C LYS A 347 14.88 14.20 -6.10
N THR A 348 14.05 14.25 -7.16
CA THR A 348 12.89 13.38 -7.38
C THR A 348 13.04 12.62 -8.70
N PRO A 349 12.52 11.37 -8.79
CA PRO A 349 12.52 10.58 -10.03
C PRO A 349 11.42 11.08 -10.97
N LEU A 350 11.66 12.24 -11.61
CA LEU A 350 10.67 12.98 -12.42
C LEU A 350 10.02 12.12 -13.51
N PRO A 351 10.76 11.40 -14.40
CA PRO A 351 10.11 10.64 -15.46
C PRO A 351 9.24 9.50 -14.96
N ALA A 352 9.69 8.79 -13.91
CA ALA A 352 8.93 7.70 -13.32
C ALA A 352 7.63 8.20 -12.66
N THR A 353 7.69 9.33 -11.95
CA THR A 353 6.53 9.95 -11.31
C THR A 353 5.50 10.44 -12.34
N LEU A 354 5.96 11.10 -13.40
CA LEU A 354 5.08 11.56 -14.48
C LEU A 354 4.47 10.40 -15.28
N LEU A 355 5.23 9.31 -15.51
CA LEU A 355 4.70 8.11 -16.17
C LEU A 355 3.54 7.50 -15.37
N VAL A 356 3.69 7.37 -14.06
CA VAL A 356 2.63 6.87 -13.18
C VAL A 356 1.41 7.79 -13.21
N GLY A 357 1.62 9.11 -13.09
CA GLY A 357 0.53 10.09 -13.17
C GLY A 357 -0.20 10.02 -14.51
N ALA A 358 0.52 9.92 -15.63
CA ALA A 358 -0.07 9.78 -16.96
C ALA A 358 -0.87 8.47 -17.10
N ALA A 359 -0.32 7.34 -16.63
CA ALA A 359 -1.00 6.06 -16.65
C ALA A 359 -2.30 6.11 -15.82
N ALA A 360 -2.26 6.68 -14.61
CA ALA A 360 -3.43 6.85 -13.76
C ALA A 360 -4.49 7.78 -14.40
N ALA A 361 -4.07 8.88 -15.03
CA ALA A 361 -4.97 9.80 -15.73
C ALA A 361 -5.67 9.13 -16.93
N ILE A 362 -4.94 8.34 -17.70
CA ILE A 362 -5.50 7.56 -18.82
C ILE A 362 -6.54 6.56 -18.28
N VAL A 363 -6.17 5.76 -17.29
CA VAL A 363 -7.08 4.76 -16.70
C VAL A 363 -8.33 5.43 -16.13
N ALA A 364 -8.18 6.50 -15.34
CA ALA A 364 -9.31 7.26 -14.78
C ALA A 364 -10.20 7.92 -15.85
N SER A 365 -9.64 8.25 -17.02
CA SER A 365 -10.41 8.86 -18.11
C SER A 365 -11.31 7.86 -18.84
N VAL A 366 -11.00 6.57 -18.83
CA VAL A 366 -11.73 5.55 -19.61
C VAL A 366 -12.49 4.56 -18.74
N VAL A 367 -12.05 4.30 -17.49
CA VAL A 367 -12.64 3.27 -16.61
C VAL A 367 -13.54 3.93 -15.58
N PRO A 368 -14.79 3.44 -15.39
CA PRO A 368 -15.69 3.94 -14.35
C PRO A 368 -15.17 3.67 -12.93
N LEU A 369 -15.48 4.56 -11.98
CA LEU A 369 -15.03 4.49 -10.58
C LEU A 369 -15.33 3.13 -9.93
N ASN A 370 -16.56 2.62 -10.03
CA ASN A 370 -16.93 1.34 -9.44
C ASN A 370 -16.13 0.16 -10.00
N THR A 371 -15.81 0.19 -11.30
CA THR A 371 -14.95 -0.83 -11.93
C THR A 371 -13.52 -0.75 -11.39
N LEU A 372 -13.00 0.47 -11.19
CA LEU A 372 -11.67 0.68 -10.59
C LEU A 372 -11.64 0.16 -9.14
N ILE A 373 -12.64 0.47 -8.32
CA ILE A 373 -12.74 0.02 -6.92
C ILE A 373 -12.68 -1.51 -6.87
N THR A 374 -13.52 -2.17 -7.65
CA THR A 374 -13.62 -3.63 -7.63
C THR A 374 -12.39 -4.32 -8.23
N ALA A 375 -11.80 -3.76 -9.29
CA ALA A 375 -10.56 -4.26 -9.88
C ALA A 375 -9.38 -4.11 -8.91
N THR A 376 -9.29 -2.98 -8.20
CA THR A 376 -8.27 -2.77 -7.16
C THR A 376 -8.42 -3.79 -6.03
N GLY A 377 -9.63 -4.03 -5.54
CA GLY A 377 -9.88 -5.07 -4.54
C GLY A 377 -9.43 -6.46 -5.00
N ALA A 378 -9.72 -6.84 -6.24
CA ALA A 378 -9.30 -8.12 -6.79
C ALA A 378 -7.76 -8.25 -6.93
N THR A 379 -7.06 -7.18 -7.34
CA THR A 379 -5.58 -7.19 -7.43
C THR A 379 -4.94 -7.33 -6.05
N LEU A 380 -5.48 -6.68 -5.03
CA LEU A 380 -5.00 -6.80 -3.65
C LEU A 380 -5.22 -8.18 -3.05
N VAL A 381 -6.34 -8.84 -3.36
CA VAL A 381 -6.59 -10.22 -2.94
C VAL A 381 -5.48 -11.14 -3.45
N VAL A 382 -5.11 -11.06 -4.72
CA VAL A 382 -4.04 -11.89 -5.30
C VAL A 382 -2.67 -11.54 -4.70
N LEU A 383 -2.38 -10.26 -4.51
CA LEU A 383 -1.15 -9.79 -3.86
C LEU A 383 -1.02 -10.35 -2.43
N TYR A 384 -2.08 -10.30 -1.64
CA TYR A 384 -2.09 -10.82 -0.27
C TYR A 384 -1.90 -12.34 -0.20
N VAL A 385 -2.47 -13.10 -1.14
CA VAL A 385 -2.19 -14.54 -1.27
C VAL A 385 -0.70 -14.78 -1.47
N MET A 386 -0.05 -14.01 -2.33
CA MET A 386 1.39 -14.17 -2.60
C MET A 386 2.26 -13.77 -1.41
N VAL A 387 1.88 -12.75 -0.64
CA VAL A 387 2.57 -12.38 0.61
C VAL A 387 2.40 -13.48 1.66
N ALA A 388 1.20 -14.03 1.82
CA ALA A 388 0.95 -15.14 2.74
C ALA A 388 1.73 -16.41 2.36
N LEU A 389 1.82 -16.72 1.05
CA LEU A 389 2.69 -17.81 0.54
C LEU A 389 4.16 -17.52 0.84
N SER A 390 4.62 -16.28 0.67
CA SER A 390 5.99 -15.88 1.04
C SER A 390 6.25 -16.12 2.53
N ALA A 391 5.30 -15.81 3.41
CA ALA A 391 5.44 -16.07 4.84
C ALA A 391 5.51 -17.57 5.16
N ILE A 392 4.71 -18.43 4.47
CA ILE A 392 4.77 -19.89 4.64
C ILE A 392 6.12 -20.43 4.18
N VAL A 393 6.52 -20.12 2.96
CA VAL A 393 7.75 -20.64 2.37
C VAL A 393 8.97 -20.11 3.11
N GLY A 394 9.01 -18.82 3.45
CA GLY A 394 10.11 -18.19 4.15
C GLY A 394 10.41 -18.86 5.51
N ARG A 395 9.37 -19.24 6.24
CA ARG A 395 9.53 -19.95 7.51
C ARG A 395 9.91 -21.42 7.33
N ARG A 396 9.39 -22.08 6.29
CA ARG A 396 9.72 -23.49 6.01
C ARG A 396 11.15 -23.70 5.54
N ASN A 397 11.64 -22.84 4.67
CA ASN A 397 12.99 -22.94 4.12
C ASN A 397 14.06 -22.19 4.96
N GLY A 398 13.65 -21.57 6.08
CA GLY A 398 14.55 -20.88 6.99
C GLY A 398 14.99 -19.49 6.58
N THR A 399 14.56 -18.95 5.42
CA THR A 399 14.95 -17.62 4.97
C THR A 399 14.47 -16.49 5.88
N THR A 400 13.44 -16.70 6.70
CA THR A 400 12.99 -15.75 7.74
C THR A 400 13.45 -16.15 9.15
N ALA A 401 14.42 -17.07 9.29
CA ALA A 401 14.87 -17.55 10.59
C ALA A 401 15.42 -16.41 11.49
N HIS A 402 16.11 -15.46 10.88
CA HIS A 402 16.72 -14.29 11.54
C HIS A 402 15.73 -13.15 11.88
N ALA A 403 14.45 -13.23 11.48
CA ALA A 403 13.47 -12.20 11.79
C ALA A 403 13.32 -11.98 13.30
N HIS A 404 13.41 -10.72 13.75
CA HIS A 404 13.21 -10.34 15.16
C HIS A 404 11.77 -10.53 15.62
N TYR A 405 10.81 -10.37 14.69
CA TYR A 405 9.41 -10.65 14.96
C TYR A 405 9.02 -11.97 14.33
N LYS A 406 8.42 -12.84 15.11
CA LYS A 406 7.81 -14.10 14.66
C LYS A 406 6.31 -14.02 14.83
N MET A 407 5.55 -14.29 13.74
CA MET A 407 4.09 -14.27 13.83
C MET A 407 3.58 -15.30 14.84
N PRO A 408 2.59 -14.94 15.67
CA PRO A 408 1.91 -15.89 16.53
C PRO A 408 1.05 -16.85 15.69
N ALA A 409 0.64 -17.96 16.33
CA ALA A 409 -0.30 -18.92 15.73
C ALA A 409 0.13 -19.46 14.35
N TRP A 410 1.43 -19.70 14.13
CA TRP A 410 1.94 -20.37 12.95
C TRP A 410 1.45 -21.83 12.86
N PRO A 411 1.00 -22.34 11.70
CA PRO A 411 0.82 -21.68 10.40
C PRO A 411 -0.61 -21.15 10.19
N LEU A 412 -1.40 -21.02 11.25
CA LEU A 412 -2.83 -20.67 11.17
C LEU A 412 -3.05 -19.35 10.42
N ALA A 413 -2.29 -18.29 10.76
CA ALA A 413 -2.48 -16.97 10.17
C ALA A 413 -2.37 -16.98 8.63
N PRO A 414 -1.26 -17.37 8.00
CA PRO A 414 -1.16 -17.36 6.55
C PRO A 414 -2.09 -18.37 5.87
N VAL A 415 -2.38 -19.51 6.50
CA VAL A 415 -3.32 -20.52 5.95
C VAL A 415 -4.74 -19.97 5.96
N ALA A 416 -5.17 -19.34 7.05
CA ALA A 416 -6.49 -18.72 7.15
C ALA A 416 -6.66 -17.59 6.12
N VAL A 417 -5.62 -16.76 5.92
CA VAL A 417 -5.62 -15.75 4.86
C VAL A 417 -5.85 -16.39 3.49
N ILE A 418 -5.05 -17.39 3.13
CA ILE A 418 -5.15 -18.05 1.81
C ILE A 418 -6.52 -18.68 1.63
N ALA A 419 -7.03 -19.41 2.63
CA ALA A 419 -8.33 -20.06 2.56
C ALA A 419 -9.48 -19.05 2.39
N THR A 420 -9.45 -17.97 3.18
CA THR A 420 -10.47 -16.91 3.09
C THR A 420 -10.40 -16.19 1.75
N LEU A 421 -9.20 -15.83 1.29
CA LEU A 421 -9.04 -15.13 0.02
C LEU A 421 -9.34 -16.02 -1.19
N ALA A 422 -9.10 -17.33 -1.11
CA ALA A 422 -9.54 -18.28 -2.13
C ALA A 422 -11.08 -18.31 -2.22
N TYR A 423 -11.78 -18.32 -1.08
CA TYR A 423 -13.23 -18.23 -1.06
C TYR A 423 -13.75 -16.89 -1.61
N VAL A 424 -13.13 -15.77 -1.22
CA VAL A 424 -13.45 -14.44 -1.77
C VAL A 424 -13.24 -14.42 -3.30
N THR A 425 -12.13 -14.98 -3.78
CA THR A 425 -11.86 -15.07 -5.23
C THR A 425 -12.90 -15.91 -5.96
N TYR A 426 -13.35 -17.03 -5.36
CA TYR A 426 -14.42 -17.84 -5.91
C TYR A 426 -15.74 -17.04 -6.02
N GLN A 427 -16.10 -16.28 -5.00
CA GLN A 427 -17.30 -15.45 -5.03
C GLN A 427 -17.20 -14.29 -6.03
N LEU A 428 -16.03 -13.66 -6.15
CA LEU A 428 -15.76 -12.66 -7.19
C LEU A 428 -15.91 -13.25 -8.59
N TRP A 429 -15.42 -14.47 -8.80
CA TRP A 429 -15.54 -15.17 -10.08
C TRP A 429 -17.00 -15.40 -10.48
N GLN A 430 -17.87 -15.75 -9.52
CA GLN A 430 -19.30 -15.94 -9.76
C GLN A 430 -20.02 -14.63 -10.11
N GLY A 431 -19.59 -13.52 -9.49
CA GLY A 431 -20.21 -12.21 -9.72
C GLY A 431 -19.63 -11.46 -10.92
N ASN A 432 -18.30 -11.32 -11.00
CA ASN A 432 -17.62 -10.60 -12.06
C ASN A 432 -16.21 -11.17 -12.35
N LYS A 433 -16.17 -12.20 -13.17
CA LYS A 433 -14.93 -12.92 -13.54
C LYS A 433 -13.84 -12.04 -14.14
N TRP A 434 -14.19 -10.93 -14.81
CA TRP A 434 -13.23 -10.08 -15.48
C TRP A 434 -12.24 -9.43 -14.51
N GLN A 435 -12.65 -9.12 -13.28
CA GLN A 435 -11.78 -8.56 -12.26
C GLN A 435 -10.70 -9.55 -11.82
N VAL A 436 -11.10 -10.82 -11.64
CA VAL A 436 -10.16 -11.90 -11.32
C VAL A 436 -9.21 -12.17 -12.49
N ILE A 437 -9.73 -12.16 -13.73
CA ILE A 437 -8.91 -12.35 -14.95
C ILE A 437 -7.87 -11.24 -15.08
N ILE A 438 -8.23 -9.98 -14.83
CA ILE A 438 -7.29 -8.85 -14.87
C ILE A 438 -6.20 -9.03 -13.81
N ALA A 439 -6.58 -9.37 -12.58
CA ALA A 439 -5.62 -9.55 -11.49
C ALA A 439 -4.64 -10.71 -11.74
N VAL A 440 -5.15 -11.89 -12.11
CA VAL A 440 -4.33 -13.05 -12.44
C VAL A 440 -3.53 -12.83 -13.72
N GLY A 441 -4.14 -12.15 -14.70
CA GLY A 441 -3.49 -11.78 -15.96
C GLY A 441 -2.28 -10.87 -15.75
N ALA A 442 -2.38 -9.88 -14.85
CA ALA A 442 -1.26 -9.00 -14.50
C ALA A 442 -0.09 -9.81 -13.90
N LEU A 443 -0.39 -10.76 -13.02
CA LEU A 443 0.61 -11.66 -12.45
C LEU A 443 1.26 -12.52 -13.54
N ALA A 444 0.46 -13.10 -14.43
CA ALA A 444 0.93 -13.95 -15.54
C ALA A 444 1.82 -13.16 -16.51
N VAL A 445 1.45 -11.91 -16.85
CA VAL A 445 2.28 -11.02 -17.67
C VAL A 445 3.61 -10.73 -16.99
N GLY A 446 3.62 -10.51 -15.68
CA GLY A 446 4.86 -10.33 -14.91
C GLY A 446 5.78 -11.53 -15.01
N TYR A 447 5.27 -12.75 -14.83
CA TYR A 447 6.04 -13.97 -15.01
C TYR A 447 6.52 -14.14 -16.45
N ALA A 448 5.64 -13.93 -17.44
CA ALA A 448 6.00 -14.05 -18.86
C ALA A 448 7.14 -13.09 -19.22
N TYR A 449 7.06 -11.84 -18.81
CA TYR A 449 8.13 -10.86 -19.02
C TYR A 449 9.43 -11.27 -18.33
N TYR A 450 9.34 -11.72 -17.08
CA TYR A 450 10.52 -12.17 -16.35
C TYR A 450 11.22 -13.31 -17.06
N TYR A 451 10.52 -14.38 -17.41
CA TYR A 451 11.15 -15.56 -18.03
C TYR A 451 11.59 -15.31 -19.48
N ALA A 452 10.84 -14.50 -20.23
CA ALA A 452 11.19 -14.19 -21.62
C ALA A 452 12.33 -13.19 -21.75
N TYR A 453 12.39 -12.18 -20.87
CA TYR A 453 13.32 -11.07 -21.00
C TYR A 453 14.38 -10.99 -19.89
N LEU A 454 13.99 -11.04 -18.63
CA LEU A 454 14.91 -10.82 -17.50
C LEU A 454 15.75 -12.05 -17.18
N TYR A 455 15.15 -13.24 -17.22
CA TYR A 455 15.83 -14.47 -16.83
C TYR A 455 17.05 -14.81 -17.73
N PRO A 456 17.00 -14.67 -19.06
CA PRO A 456 18.18 -14.85 -19.91
C PRO A 456 19.31 -13.87 -19.60
N GLN A 457 18.97 -12.67 -19.08
CA GLN A 457 19.91 -11.58 -18.78
C GLN A 457 20.14 -11.40 -17.27
N ARG A 458 19.81 -12.38 -16.45
CA ARG A 458 19.81 -12.30 -14.97
C ARG A 458 21.15 -11.95 -14.31
N ALA A 459 22.27 -12.04 -15.03
CA ALA A 459 23.58 -11.64 -14.56
C ALA A 459 23.73 -10.11 -14.45
N HIS A 460 22.99 -9.36 -15.30
CA HIS A 460 23.12 -7.90 -15.41
C HIS A 460 21.80 -7.16 -15.18
N ARG A 461 20.67 -7.88 -15.12
CA ARG A 461 19.33 -7.31 -14.98
C ARG A 461 18.60 -7.90 -13.77
N TRP A 462 17.77 -7.07 -13.15
CA TRP A 462 17.00 -7.44 -11.96
C TRP A 462 17.88 -8.04 -10.86
N THR A 463 19.01 -7.35 -10.63
CA THR A 463 19.96 -7.70 -9.58
C THR A 463 19.46 -7.10 -8.27
N MET A 464 18.89 -7.94 -7.41
CA MET A 464 18.42 -7.50 -6.09
C MET A 464 19.63 -7.23 -5.19
N PRO A 465 19.73 -6.06 -4.49
CA PRO A 465 20.80 -5.82 -3.54
C PRO A 465 20.76 -6.83 -2.38
N ALA A 466 21.91 -7.18 -1.83
CA ALA A 466 21.99 -8.03 -0.65
C ALA A 466 21.22 -7.40 0.52
N ALA A 467 20.58 -8.22 1.36
CA ALA A 467 19.92 -7.70 2.55
C ALA A 467 21.00 -7.25 3.57
N PRO A 468 20.77 -6.21 4.40
CA PRO A 468 21.72 -5.75 5.39
C PRO A 468 22.25 -6.83 6.36
N HIS A 469 21.52 -7.92 6.54
CA HIS A 469 21.94 -9.07 7.35
C HIS A 469 22.98 -9.94 6.66
N ASP A 470 22.94 -10.00 5.33
CA ASP A 470 23.95 -10.77 4.57
C ASP A 470 25.30 -10.08 4.63
N GLU A 471 25.34 -8.74 4.80
CA GLU A 471 26.59 -7.99 4.97
C GLU A 471 27.24 -8.27 6.33
N HIS A 472 26.50 -8.30 7.45
CA HIS A 472 27.04 -8.68 8.75
C HIS A 472 27.48 -10.15 8.80
N ALA A 473 26.74 -11.05 8.17
CA ALA A 473 27.13 -12.45 8.06
C ALA A 473 28.41 -12.61 7.20
N LEU A 474 28.62 -11.79 6.19
CA LEU A 474 29.82 -11.77 5.37
C LEU A 474 31.00 -11.09 6.09
N GLU A 475 30.78 -10.05 6.91
CA GLU A 475 31.77 -9.45 7.77
C GLU A 475 32.21 -10.41 8.87
N ASP A 476 31.28 -11.10 9.53
CA ASP A 476 31.59 -12.12 10.53
C ASP A 476 32.33 -13.32 9.92
N ALA A 477 31.94 -13.77 8.72
CA ALA A 477 32.64 -14.84 8.00
C ALA A 477 34.03 -14.37 7.52
N GLY A 478 34.17 -13.12 7.12
CA GLY A 478 35.44 -12.49 6.76
C GLY A 478 36.39 -12.32 7.96
N ALA A 479 35.85 -11.97 9.12
CA ALA A 479 36.58 -11.86 10.37
C ALA A 479 37.06 -13.23 10.88
N VAL A 480 36.28 -14.29 10.65
CA VAL A 480 36.70 -15.67 10.99
C VAL A 480 37.78 -16.20 10.05
N LEU A 481 37.76 -15.77 8.77
CA LEU A 481 38.79 -16.17 7.79
C LEU A 481 40.09 -15.34 7.89
N MET A 482 40.01 -14.12 8.41
CA MET A 482 41.17 -13.28 8.73
C MET A 482 41.47 -13.37 10.22
N GLY A 483 41.91 -14.47 10.73
CA GLY A 483 42.30 -14.61 12.14
C GLY A 483 43.08 -13.38 12.67
N PRO A 484 43.24 -13.21 13.98
CA PRO A 484 43.72 -11.97 14.56
C PRO A 484 45.05 -11.55 13.89
N ILE A 485 44.99 -10.46 13.13
CA ILE A 485 46.18 -9.81 12.62
C ILE A 485 46.93 -9.36 13.88
N LEU A 486 48.05 -10.02 14.19
CA LEU A 486 48.99 -9.62 15.21
C LEU A 486 49.19 -8.11 15.11
N GLU A 487 48.79 -7.37 16.15
CA GLU A 487 49.21 -6.00 16.38
C GLU A 487 50.72 -6.01 16.40
N ILE A 488 51.34 -5.66 15.29
CA ILE A 488 52.77 -5.34 15.27
C ILE A 488 52.89 -4.01 16.00
N HIS A 489 53.29 -4.08 17.26
CA HIS A 489 53.76 -2.95 18.05
C HIS A 489 54.90 -2.28 17.27
N ALA A 490 54.68 -1.09 16.77
CA ALA A 490 55.77 -0.21 16.34
C ALA A 490 56.48 0.28 17.61
N PRO A 491 57.82 0.10 17.72
CA PRO A 491 58.55 0.61 18.86
C PRO A 491 58.53 2.14 18.84
N GLY A 492 58.40 2.70 20.03
CA GLY A 492 58.21 4.11 20.29
C GLY A 492 59.29 5.01 19.69
N VAL A 493 58.84 6.20 19.38
CA VAL A 493 59.72 7.39 19.33
C VAL A 493 59.33 8.22 20.55
N ASP A 494 60.17 8.10 21.55
CA ASP A 494 60.15 8.93 22.76
C ASP A 494 60.70 10.33 22.44
N ASP A 495 60.01 11.30 22.97
CA ASP A 495 60.49 12.52 23.65
C ASP A 495 61.43 13.56 23.01
N GLU A 496 61.11 14.71 23.50
CA GLU A 496 61.79 16.00 23.59
C GLU A 496 61.45 17.04 22.53
N VAL A 497 60.70 18.11 22.93
CA VAL A 497 61.33 19.30 23.50
C VAL A 497 60.32 20.25 24.09
N GLN A 498 60.53 20.66 25.34
CA GLN A 498 60.05 21.86 26.00
C GLN A 498 60.49 23.13 25.28
N ALA A 499 59.63 24.07 25.05
CA ALA A 499 59.74 25.50 25.34
C ALA A 499 58.41 26.23 25.07
#